data_24a9d278acd490aec30800f9ccec9c0a
#
_entry.id   24a9d278acd490aec30800f9ccec9c0a
#
_cell.length_a   1.000
_cell.length_b   1.000
_cell.length_c   1.000
_cell.angle_alpha   90.00
_cell.angle_beta   90.00
_cell.angle_gamma   90.00
#
_symmetry.space_group_name_H-M   'P 1'
#
loop_
_entity.id
_entity.type
_entity.pdbx_description
1 polymer ?
#
loop_
_entity_poly.entity_id
_entity_poly.type
_entity_poly.pdbx_seq_one_letter_code
_entity_poly.pdbx_strand_id
1 'polypeptide(L)'
;TFMNLSGNAVRYWLGKENIDSKRLLVISDDIALPLGAFRLKANGSNGGHNGLGHIQQLIGQDYPRLRMGIGNDYPKGGQIDWVLGKYTADDMNTLQPSIDTACEIIKSFVLAGIDITMNQFNKLGKK
;
A
#
# COMPACT_ATOMS: atom_id res chain seq x y z
N THR A 1 5.34 -14.30 -7.65
CA THR A 1 3.89 -14.53 -7.51
C THR A 1 3.14 -13.55 -8.41
N PHE A 2 2.06 -13.99 -9.02
CA PHE A 2 1.14 -13.06 -9.67
C PHE A 2 0.41 -12.22 -8.61
N MET A 3 -0.02 -11.01 -8.99
CA MET A 3 -0.68 -10.07 -8.08
C MET A 3 -1.86 -10.71 -7.35
N ASN A 4 -2.71 -11.46 -8.05
CA ASN A 4 -3.88 -12.12 -7.47
C ASN A 4 -3.52 -13.35 -6.60
N LEU A 5 -2.24 -13.66 -6.45
CA LEU A 5 -1.71 -14.72 -5.59
C LEU A 5 -0.76 -14.15 -4.51
N SER A 6 -0.77 -12.83 -4.31
CA SER A 6 0.12 -12.16 -3.34
C SER A 6 0.00 -12.72 -1.93
N GLY A 7 -1.18 -13.18 -1.52
CA GLY A 7 -1.39 -13.76 -0.21
C GLY A 7 -0.58 -15.02 0.05
N ASN A 8 -0.22 -15.77 -0.99
CA ASN A 8 0.60 -16.98 -0.84
C ASN A 8 1.98 -16.61 -0.26
N ALA A 9 2.62 -15.58 -0.80
CA ALA A 9 3.92 -15.11 -0.31
C ALA A 9 3.80 -14.56 1.12
N VAL A 10 2.78 -13.75 1.38
CA VAL A 10 2.55 -13.16 2.70
C VAL A 10 2.35 -14.25 3.75
N ARG A 11 1.44 -15.18 3.50
CA ARG A 11 1.16 -16.27 4.45
C ARG A 11 2.40 -17.12 4.69
N TYR A 12 3.14 -17.46 3.64
CA TYR A 12 4.37 -18.24 3.75
C TYR A 12 5.37 -17.58 4.70
N TRP A 13 5.66 -16.29 4.50
CA TRP A 13 6.67 -15.59 5.28
C TRP A 13 6.23 -15.31 6.71
N LEU A 14 4.95 -14.98 6.94
CA LEU A 14 4.43 -14.83 8.30
C LEU A 14 4.58 -16.13 9.10
N GLY A 15 4.28 -17.27 8.47
CA GLY A 15 4.41 -18.58 9.11
C GLY A 15 5.87 -18.96 9.34
N LYS A 16 6.71 -18.80 8.32
CA LYS A 16 8.14 -19.18 8.40
C LYS A 16 8.89 -18.37 9.46
N GLU A 17 8.64 -17.05 9.54
CA GLU A 17 9.31 -16.17 10.48
C GLU A 17 8.53 -15.98 11.79
N ASN A 18 7.39 -16.67 11.94
CA ASN A 18 6.53 -16.61 13.12
C ASN A 18 6.16 -15.16 13.48
N ILE A 19 5.62 -14.41 12.48
CA ILE A 19 5.28 -13.00 12.61
C ILE A 19 3.76 -12.84 12.68
N ASP A 20 3.28 -12.05 13.63
CA ASP A 20 1.87 -11.67 13.74
C ASP A 20 1.51 -10.70 12.60
N SER A 21 0.30 -10.82 12.05
CA SER A 21 -0.17 -9.96 10.96
C SER A 21 -0.14 -8.47 11.31
N LYS A 22 -0.24 -8.10 12.57
CA LYS A 22 -0.13 -6.70 13.03
C LYS A 22 1.28 -6.13 12.88
N ARG A 23 2.27 -6.98 12.69
CA ARG A 23 3.66 -6.59 12.44
C ARG A 23 4.03 -6.65 10.96
N LEU A 24 3.07 -6.88 10.11
CA LEU A 24 3.21 -6.86 8.66
C LEU A 24 2.83 -5.48 8.14
N LEU A 25 3.64 -4.89 7.29
CA LEU A 25 3.26 -3.69 6.53
C LEU A 25 3.22 -4.04 5.05
N VAL A 26 2.05 -3.97 4.45
CA VAL A 26 1.86 -4.16 3.02
C VAL A 26 1.80 -2.80 2.34
N ILE A 27 2.61 -2.60 1.31
CA ILE A 27 2.61 -1.37 0.51
C ILE A 27 1.93 -1.69 -0.82
N SER A 28 0.92 -0.90 -1.17
CA SER A 28 0.15 -1.11 -2.39
C SER A 28 -0.18 0.21 -3.09
N ASP A 29 -0.40 0.12 -4.40
CA ASP A 29 -0.96 1.19 -5.18
C ASP A 29 -2.45 1.38 -4.85
N ASP A 30 -2.96 2.60 -5.08
CA ASP A 30 -4.36 2.93 -4.85
C ASP A 30 -4.85 3.94 -5.88
N ILE A 31 -5.79 3.51 -6.74
CA ILE A 31 -6.38 4.38 -7.75
C ILE A 31 -7.38 5.38 -7.17
N ALA A 32 -7.83 5.18 -5.93
CA ALA A 32 -8.75 6.10 -5.27
C ALA A 32 -8.05 7.33 -4.67
N LEU A 33 -6.73 7.32 -4.60
CA LEU A 33 -5.94 8.45 -4.09
C LEU A 33 -5.21 9.15 -5.23
N PRO A 34 -5.11 10.49 -5.19
CA PRO A 34 -4.31 11.23 -6.16
C PRO A 34 -2.85 10.79 -6.16
N LEU A 35 -2.18 10.96 -7.30
CA LEU A 35 -0.75 10.69 -7.40
C LEU A 35 0.01 11.53 -6.36
N GLY A 36 0.89 10.89 -5.60
CA GLY A 36 1.66 11.53 -4.54
C GLY A 36 0.97 11.58 -3.18
N ALA A 37 -0.32 11.30 -3.11
CA ALA A 37 -1.01 11.12 -1.83
C ALA A 37 -0.76 9.71 -1.29
N PHE A 38 -0.90 9.53 0.01
CA PHE A 38 -0.81 8.22 0.62
C PHE A 38 -1.71 8.15 1.86
N ARG A 39 -2.01 6.92 2.29
CA ARG A 39 -2.77 6.68 3.52
C ARG A 39 -2.26 5.41 4.19
N LEU A 40 -1.93 5.53 5.46
CA LEU A 40 -1.51 4.41 6.31
C LEU A 40 -2.68 3.98 7.19
N LYS A 41 -3.01 2.69 7.17
CA LYS A 41 -4.10 2.13 7.97
C LYS A 41 -3.64 0.86 8.69
N ALA A 42 -4.18 0.66 9.90
CA ALA A 42 -3.91 -0.55 10.68
C ALA A 42 -4.68 -1.76 10.17
N ASN A 43 -5.82 -1.54 9.51
CA ASN A 43 -6.69 -2.58 8.97
C ASN A 43 -7.58 -1.97 7.86
N GLY A 44 -8.46 -2.75 7.29
CA GLY A 44 -9.45 -2.24 6.34
C GLY A 44 -9.74 -3.20 5.19
N SER A 45 -10.66 -2.77 4.31
CA SER A 45 -11.03 -3.53 3.12
C SER A 45 -9.94 -3.48 2.05
N ASN A 46 -10.06 -4.36 1.04
CA ASN A 46 -9.10 -4.39 -0.06
C ASN A 46 -9.28 -3.28 -1.09
N GLY A 47 -10.40 -2.53 -1.05
CA GLY A 47 -10.68 -1.47 -2.01
C GLY A 47 -10.73 -1.92 -3.47
N GLY A 48 -10.98 -3.20 -3.73
CA GLY A 48 -10.98 -3.76 -5.08
C GLY A 48 -9.59 -4.12 -5.60
N HIS A 49 -8.54 -3.94 -4.82
CA HIS A 49 -7.17 -4.31 -5.20
C HIS A 49 -7.00 -5.83 -5.15
N ASN A 50 -6.62 -6.46 -6.26
CA ASN A 50 -6.56 -7.92 -6.35
C ASN A 50 -5.54 -8.55 -5.39
N GLY A 51 -4.39 -7.91 -5.22
CA GLY A 51 -3.37 -8.37 -4.29
C GLY A 51 -3.83 -8.33 -2.84
N LEU A 52 -4.41 -7.19 -2.42
CA LEU A 52 -4.97 -7.05 -1.08
C LEU A 52 -6.16 -8.00 -0.87
N GLY A 53 -6.97 -8.23 -1.91
CA GLY A 53 -8.09 -9.19 -1.85
C GLY A 53 -7.61 -10.60 -1.55
N HIS A 54 -6.55 -11.05 -2.21
CA HIS A 54 -6.00 -12.38 -1.96
C HIS A 54 -5.35 -12.49 -0.58
N ILE A 55 -4.61 -11.46 -0.15
CA ILE A 55 -4.06 -11.41 1.21
C ILE A 55 -5.20 -11.52 2.23
N GLN A 56 -6.28 -10.75 2.03
CA GLN A 56 -7.46 -10.79 2.90
C GLN A 56 -8.08 -12.18 2.99
N GLN A 57 -8.16 -12.91 1.88
CA GLN A 57 -8.68 -14.28 1.88
C GLN A 57 -7.87 -15.22 2.77
N LEU A 58 -6.56 -15.03 2.85
CA LEU A 58 -5.66 -15.95 3.54
C LEU A 58 -5.37 -15.55 4.99
N ILE A 59 -5.32 -14.26 5.31
CA ILE A 59 -4.95 -13.79 6.65
C ILE A 59 -5.95 -12.79 7.27
N GLY A 60 -7.04 -12.46 6.56
CA GLY A 60 -8.03 -11.49 7.03
C GLY A 60 -7.64 -10.05 6.75
N GLN A 61 -8.38 -9.11 7.35
CA GLN A 61 -8.23 -7.67 7.12
C GLN A 61 -7.36 -6.97 8.16
N ASP A 62 -6.95 -7.65 9.22
CA ASP A 62 -6.27 -7.05 10.36
C ASP A 62 -4.75 -7.06 10.17
N TYR A 63 -4.28 -6.30 9.18
CA TYR A 63 -2.86 -6.06 8.95
C TYR A 63 -2.63 -4.61 8.47
N PRO A 64 -1.54 -3.97 8.92
CA PRO A 64 -1.19 -2.62 8.46
C PRO A 64 -0.92 -2.56 6.97
N ARG A 65 -1.36 -1.46 6.34
CA ARG A 65 -1.12 -1.21 4.93
C ARG A 65 -0.86 0.26 4.65
N LEU A 66 0.09 0.50 3.78
CA LEU A 66 0.37 1.82 3.23
C LEU A 66 -0.16 1.85 1.81
N ARG A 67 -1.18 2.66 1.57
CA ARG A 67 -1.76 2.86 0.24
C ARG A 67 -1.12 4.07 -0.39
N MET A 68 -0.51 3.90 -1.56
CA MET A 68 0.14 4.96 -2.30
C MET A 68 -0.67 5.30 -3.54
N GLY A 69 -1.12 6.55 -3.63
CA GLY A 69 -1.97 7.01 -4.71
C GLY A 69 -1.27 7.02 -6.06
N ILE A 70 -1.96 6.51 -7.07
CA ILE A 70 -1.51 6.58 -8.46
C ILE A 70 -2.50 7.34 -9.34
N GLY A 71 -3.60 7.83 -8.74
CA GLY A 71 -4.65 8.54 -9.45
C GLY A 71 -5.54 7.62 -10.28
N ASN A 72 -6.51 8.22 -10.95
CA ASN A 72 -7.49 7.48 -11.74
C ASN A 72 -7.92 8.22 -13.00
N ASP A 73 -7.05 9.08 -13.53
CA ASP A 73 -7.33 9.86 -14.75
C ASP A 73 -7.09 9.00 -15.99
N TYR A 74 -7.94 7.99 -16.16
CA TYR A 74 -7.89 7.09 -17.30
C TYR A 74 -9.28 6.99 -17.95
N PRO A 75 -9.34 6.69 -19.27
CA PRO A 75 -10.62 6.50 -19.96
C PRO A 75 -11.30 5.21 -19.49
N LYS A 76 -12.63 5.15 -19.70
CA LYS A 76 -13.41 3.96 -19.36
C LYS A 76 -12.77 2.71 -19.97
N GLY A 77 -12.54 1.69 -19.13
CA GLY A 77 -11.88 0.45 -19.55
C GLY A 77 -10.36 0.51 -19.54
N GLY A 78 -9.75 1.66 -19.24
CA GLY A 78 -8.30 1.84 -19.22
C GLY A 78 -7.61 1.57 -17.88
N GLN A 79 -8.31 1.02 -16.89
CA GLN A 79 -7.74 0.82 -15.55
C GLN A 79 -6.52 -0.09 -15.55
N ILE A 80 -6.55 -1.19 -16.30
CA ILE A 80 -5.43 -2.13 -16.35
C ILE A 80 -4.19 -1.44 -16.93
N ASP A 81 -4.34 -0.72 -18.03
CA ASP A 81 -3.24 0.01 -18.65
C ASP A 81 -2.70 1.10 -17.74
N TRP A 82 -3.57 1.77 -16.99
CA TRP A 82 -3.18 2.78 -16.02
C TRP A 82 -2.33 2.19 -14.90
N VAL A 83 -2.80 1.11 -14.27
CA VAL A 83 -2.11 0.46 -13.13
C VAL A 83 -0.77 -0.13 -13.56
N LEU A 84 -0.69 -0.70 -14.77
CA LEU A 84 0.52 -1.36 -15.28
C LEU A 84 1.41 -0.43 -16.12
N GLY A 85 0.97 0.81 -16.35
CA GLY A 85 1.69 1.77 -17.18
C GLY A 85 2.94 2.35 -16.52
N LYS A 86 3.70 3.12 -17.32
CA LYS A 86 4.90 3.79 -16.83
C LYS A 86 4.57 5.22 -16.41
N TYR A 87 5.30 5.72 -15.42
CA TYR A 87 5.21 7.12 -15.01
C TYR A 87 5.99 8.02 -15.96
N THR A 88 5.44 9.21 -16.22
CA THR A 88 6.18 10.28 -16.90
C THR A 88 7.20 10.90 -15.96
N ALA A 89 8.10 11.75 -16.50
CA ALA A 89 9.05 12.49 -15.68
C ALA A 89 8.32 13.42 -14.68
N ASP A 90 7.22 14.07 -15.11
CA ASP A 90 6.42 14.91 -14.22
C ASP A 90 5.73 14.08 -13.12
N ASP A 91 5.21 12.91 -13.46
CA ASP A 91 4.64 11.99 -12.48
C ASP A 91 5.68 11.59 -11.43
N MET A 92 6.90 11.30 -11.85
CA MET A 92 8.00 10.95 -10.94
C MET A 92 8.36 12.09 -10.01
N ASN A 93 8.34 13.34 -10.50
CA ASN A 93 8.58 14.51 -9.66
C ASN A 93 7.51 14.67 -8.59
N THR A 94 6.26 14.34 -8.90
CA THR A 94 5.16 14.34 -7.93
C THR A 94 5.25 13.17 -6.95
N LEU A 95 5.67 12.01 -7.44
CA LEU A 95 5.70 10.78 -6.66
C LEU A 95 6.91 10.68 -5.74
N GLN A 96 8.06 11.22 -6.15
CA GLN A 96 9.32 11.05 -5.39
C GLN A 96 9.21 11.48 -3.92
N PRO A 97 8.60 12.64 -3.58
CA PRO A 97 8.45 13.01 -2.16
C PRO A 97 7.65 11.99 -1.35
N SER A 98 6.63 11.37 -1.94
CA SER A 98 5.85 10.34 -1.23
C SER A 98 6.62 9.03 -1.08
N ILE A 99 7.48 8.69 -2.04
CA ILE A 99 8.39 7.54 -1.91
C ILE A 99 9.37 7.78 -0.76
N ASP A 100 9.96 8.97 -0.69
CA ASP A 100 10.89 9.32 0.39
C ASP A 100 10.19 9.24 1.75
N THR A 101 8.96 9.75 1.83
CA THR A 101 8.15 9.65 3.04
C THR A 101 7.80 8.19 3.36
N ALA A 102 7.52 7.37 2.36
CA ALA A 102 7.24 5.94 2.57
C ALA A 102 8.44 5.23 3.23
N CYS A 103 9.66 5.58 2.85
CA CYS A 103 10.85 5.03 3.49
C CYS A 103 10.91 5.40 4.98
N GLU A 104 10.56 6.63 5.34
CA GLU A 104 10.48 7.06 6.73
C GLU A 104 9.35 6.36 7.49
N ILE A 105 8.21 6.12 6.83
CA ILE A 105 7.09 5.37 7.40
C ILE A 105 7.53 3.95 7.75
N ILE A 106 8.26 3.28 6.86
CA ILE A 106 8.77 1.92 7.11
C ILE A 106 9.66 1.91 8.36
N LYS A 107 10.57 2.86 8.48
CA LYS A 107 11.45 2.97 9.66
C LYS A 107 10.64 3.19 10.94
N SER A 108 9.70 4.11 10.92
CA SER A 108 8.83 4.40 12.06
C SER A 108 8.00 3.18 12.45
N PHE A 109 7.43 2.48 11.48
CA PHE A 109 6.64 1.29 11.72
C PHE A 109 7.46 0.20 12.45
N VAL A 110 8.68 -0.03 12.00
CA VAL A 110 9.57 -1.02 12.62
C VAL A 110 9.93 -0.63 14.05
N LEU A 111 10.17 0.66 14.30
CA LEU A 111 10.68 1.13 15.59
C LEU A 111 9.56 1.46 16.60
N ALA A 112 8.41 1.93 16.13
CA ALA A 112 7.38 2.51 17.01
C ALA A 112 5.98 1.89 16.83
N GLY A 113 5.77 1.08 15.78
CA GLY A 113 4.48 0.44 15.51
C GLY A 113 3.50 1.30 14.73
N ILE A 114 2.34 0.71 14.43
CA ILE A 114 1.38 1.31 13.49
C ILE A 114 0.69 2.57 14.03
N ASP A 115 0.30 2.59 15.30
CA ASP A 115 -0.49 3.71 15.81
C ASP A 115 0.29 5.01 15.86
N ILE A 116 1.52 4.97 16.36
CA ILE A 116 2.41 6.13 16.39
C ILE A 116 2.72 6.59 14.97
N THR A 117 3.00 5.67 14.07
CA THR A 117 3.32 5.97 12.69
C THR A 117 2.14 6.62 11.97
N MET A 118 0.92 6.13 12.18
CA MET A 118 -0.29 6.74 11.62
C MET A 118 -0.45 8.18 12.09
N ASN A 119 -0.30 8.43 13.38
CA ASN A 119 -0.44 9.77 13.95
C ASN A 119 0.59 10.74 13.40
N GLN A 120 1.81 10.27 13.16
CA GLN A 120 2.90 11.11 12.67
C GLN A 120 2.78 11.43 11.19
N PHE A 121 2.36 10.46 10.35
CA PHE A 121 2.51 10.57 8.90
C PHE A 121 1.22 10.79 8.13
N ASN A 122 0.05 10.35 8.59
CA ASN A 122 -1.18 10.44 7.78
C ASN A 122 -1.55 11.86 7.39
N LYS A 123 -1.28 12.85 8.22
CA LYS A 123 -1.54 14.27 7.88
C LYS A 123 -0.71 14.77 6.70
N LEU A 124 0.46 14.16 6.46
CA LEU A 124 1.34 14.52 5.35
C LEU A 124 0.91 13.88 4.02
N GLY A 125 0.11 12.81 4.08
CA GLY A 125 -0.31 12.06 2.91
C GLY A 125 -1.52 12.63 2.18
N LYS A 126 -2.15 13.66 2.73
CA LYS A 126 -3.33 14.28 2.14
C LYS A 126 -2.93 15.22 1.01
N LYS A 127 -3.66 15.13 -0.10
CA LYS A 127 -3.48 15.99 -1.26
C LYS A 127 -4.80 16.67 -1.61
#